data_3cbc76b8d15eef6458d437179186661f
#
_entry.id   3cbc76b8d15eef6458d437179186661f
#
_cell.length_a   1.000
_cell.length_b   1.000
_cell.length_c   1.000
_cell.angle_alpha   90.00
_cell.angle_beta   90.00
_cell.angle_gamma   90.00
#
_symmetry.space_group_name_H-M   'P 1'
#
loop_
_entity.id
_entity.type
_entity.pdbx_description
1 polymer ?
#
loop_
_entity_poly.entity_id
_entity_poly.type
_entity_poly.pdbx_seq_one_letter_code
_entity_poly.pdbx_strand_id
1 'polypeptide(L)'
;MKRTAAVMLLIILLAAGCADAEAGKPIFEMTPAAVTAAPTPEPTPAPTPEPTPEPIPFSKYAPTVNMSFEELIGDDGDRSLPKGYPKAGTYKIIVDIAHQVTMVYKADESGEYRPERYMLCSTGINGRTPKGTFKMGAYRVRFSKFARDGRYGQYWTQIRKAIYFHTTLYTAKDVNAYEAASFNKLGVADSHGCVRLTVPDARWMWYHIAPGTE
;
A
#
# COMPACT_ATOMS: atom_id res chain seq x y z
N MET A 1 -10.75 -27.46 -49.73
CA MET A 1 -10.87 -28.87 -49.24
C MET A 1 -11.28 -28.79 -47.78
N LYS A 2 -12.50 -29.28 -47.52
CA LYS A 2 -13.15 -29.28 -46.21
C LYS A 2 -12.64 -30.45 -45.37
N ARG A 3 -12.37 -30.27 -44.08
CA ARG A 3 -12.33 -31.35 -43.11
C ARG A 3 -13.00 -30.88 -41.82
N THR A 4 -14.21 -31.35 -41.63
CA THR A 4 -15.02 -31.39 -40.42
C THR A 4 -14.46 -32.47 -39.48
N ALA A 5 -14.32 -32.17 -38.18
CA ALA A 5 -14.12 -33.17 -37.16
C ALA A 5 -15.24 -33.05 -36.11
N ALA A 6 -15.98 -34.11 -35.97
CA ALA A 6 -17.10 -34.25 -35.05
C ALA A 6 -16.62 -34.50 -33.63
N VAL A 7 -17.24 -33.84 -32.66
CA VAL A 7 -17.06 -34.11 -31.22
C VAL A 7 -18.16 -35.08 -30.78
N MET A 8 -17.77 -36.22 -30.29
CA MET A 8 -18.61 -37.30 -29.78
C MET A 8 -18.88 -37.08 -28.28
N LEU A 9 -20.12 -36.86 -27.93
CA LEU A 9 -20.60 -36.71 -26.58
C LEU A 9 -20.88 -38.10 -25.97
N LEU A 10 -20.15 -38.48 -24.94
CA LEU A 10 -20.38 -39.75 -24.22
C LEU A 10 -21.22 -39.46 -22.96
N ILE A 11 -22.48 -39.91 -22.98
CA ILE A 11 -23.38 -39.88 -21.81
C ILE A 11 -23.27 -41.25 -21.13
N ILE A 12 -22.86 -41.27 -19.87
CA ILE A 12 -22.89 -42.47 -19.02
C ILE A 12 -24.07 -42.30 -18.04
N LEU A 13 -25.12 -43.09 -18.27
CA LEU A 13 -26.19 -43.35 -17.27
C LEU A 13 -25.65 -44.39 -16.28
N LEU A 14 -25.77 -44.13 -15.00
CA LEU A 14 -25.67 -45.14 -13.96
C LEU A 14 -27.01 -45.23 -13.22
N ALA A 15 -27.57 -46.46 -13.29
CA ALA A 15 -28.84 -46.83 -12.75
C ALA A 15 -28.78 -47.05 -11.23
N ALA A 16 -29.93 -46.78 -10.61
CA ALA A 16 -30.23 -47.03 -9.22
C ALA A 16 -30.33 -48.54 -8.92
N GLY A 17 -29.78 -48.94 -7.79
CA GLY A 17 -30.04 -50.28 -7.19
C GLY A 17 -30.61 -50.07 -5.78
N CYS A 18 -31.87 -50.38 -5.60
CA CYS A 18 -32.47 -50.59 -4.28
C CYS A 18 -32.12 -51.99 -3.79
N ALA A 19 -31.72 -52.11 -2.53
CA ALA A 19 -31.69 -53.40 -1.82
C ALA A 19 -32.28 -53.22 -0.41
N ASP A 20 -33.11 -54.16 -0.07
CA ASP A 20 -34.08 -54.18 1.01
C ASP A 20 -33.50 -54.29 2.43
N ALA A 21 -34.36 -53.92 3.36
CA ALA A 21 -34.18 -53.92 4.79
C ALA A 21 -34.24 -55.36 5.37
N GLU A 22 -33.41 -55.66 6.34
CA GLU A 22 -33.69 -56.69 7.33
C GLU A 22 -33.66 -56.12 8.75
N ALA A 23 -34.79 -56.34 9.44
CA ALA A 23 -35.03 -56.00 10.82
C ALA A 23 -34.25 -56.96 11.77
N GLY A 24 -33.27 -56.46 12.43
CA GLY A 24 -32.51 -57.19 13.48
C GLY A 24 -32.90 -56.70 14.87
N LYS A 25 -33.22 -57.63 15.76
CA LYS A 25 -33.73 -57.57 17.13
C LYS A 25 -32.95 -56.67 18.10
N PRO A 26 -33.58 -56.13 19.12
CA PRO A 26 -32.95 -55.30 20.14
C PRO A 26 -32.15 -56.17 21.09
N ILE A 27 -30.90 -55.81 21.35
CA ILE A 27 -30.06 -56.42 22.33
C ILE A 27 -29.58 -55.35 23.30
N PHE A 28 -29.79 -55.60 24.57
CA PHE A 28 -29.23 -55.01 25.76
C PHE A 28 -29.77 -53.64 26.21
N GLU A 29 -30.61 -53.77 27.22
CA GLU A 29 -30.91 -52.75 28.17
C GLU A 29 -29.67 -52.53 29.09
N MET A 30 -28.93 -51.46 28.82
CA MET A 30 -27.84 -51.01 29.68
C MET A 30 -28.38 -49.93 30.63
N THR A 31 -28.45 -50.26 31.88
CA THR A 31 -28.68 -49.33 32.99
C THR A 31 -27.68 -48.17 32.93
N PRO A 32 -28.12 -46.90 32.92
CA PRO A 32 -27.17 -45.80 32.89
C PRO A 32 -26.39 -45.73 34.23
N ALA A 33 -25.07 -45.93 34.14
CA ALA A 33 -24.20 -45.65 35.23
C ALA A 33 -24.24 -44.10 35.48
N ALA A 34 -24.37 -43.70 36.75
CA ALA A 34 -24.34 -42.32 37.14
C ALA A 34 -23.05 -41.65 36.67
N VAL A 35 -23.17 -40.81 35.65
CA VAL A 35 -22.03 -39.97 35.17
C VAL A 35 -21.86 -38.86 36.22
N THR A 36 -20.83 -38.96 37.02
CA THR A 36 -20.39 -37.87 37.88
C THR A 36 -19.97 -36.71 36.95
N ALA A 37 -20.71 -35.62 36.96
CA ALA A 37 -20.37 -34.43 36.18
C ALA A 37 -18.95 -33.96 36.51
N ALA A 38 -18.09 -33.90 35.50
CA ALA A 38 -16.79 -33.27 35.63
C ALA A 38 -16.97 -31.77 35.96
N PRO A 39 -16.12 -31.17 36.80
CA PRO A 39 -16.24 -29.76 37.13
C PRO A 39 -16.16 -28.93 35.82
N THR A 40 -17.16 -28.05 35.66
CA THR A 40 -17.20 -27.08 34.55
C THR A 40 -15.92 -26.23 34.65
N PRO A 41 -15.11 -26.14 33.57
CA PRO A 41 -13.92 -25.29 33.59
C PRO A 41 -14.37 -23.84 33.83
N GLU A 42 -13.69 -23.20 34.75
CA GLU A 42 -13.89 -21.77 35.04
C GLU A 42 -13.64 -20.96 33.75
N PRO A 43 -14.51 -20.00 33.38
CA PRO A 43 -14.35 -19.27 32.17
C PRO A 43 -13.02 -18.52 32.14
N THR A 44 -12.16 -18.84 31.23
CA THR A 44 -10.91 -18.10 30.98
C THR A 44 -11.29 -16.63 30.75
N PRO A 45 -10.70 -15.66 31.47
CA PRO A 45 -11.01 -14.26 31.25
C PRO A 45 -10.76 -13.89 29.80
N ALA A 46 -11.73 -13.23 29.17
CA ALA A 46 -11.60 -12.74 27.81
C ALA A 46 -10.35 -11.85 27.70
N PRO A 47 -9.55 -11.95 26.63
CA PRO A 47 -8.40 -11.09 26.47
C PRO A 47 -8.85 -9.63 26.53
N THR A 48 -8.17 -8.85 27.37
CA THR A 48 -8.38 -7.40 27.42
C THR A 48 -8.17 -6.85 26.04
N PRO A 49 -9.15 -6.11 25.44
CA PRO A 49 -8.98 -5.56 24.11
C PRO A 49 -7.73 -4.68 24.10
N GLU A 50 -6.84 -4.90 23.10
CA GLU A 50 -5.72 -4.01 22.88
C GLU A 50 -6.25 -2.57 22.69
N PRO A 51 -5.58 -1.56 23.25
CA PRO A 51 -6.01 -0.19 23.10
C PRO A 51 -6.08 0.15 21.59
N THR A 52 -7.25 0.54 21.13
CA THR A 52 -7.44 1.05 19.76
C THR A 52 -6.49 2.23 19.57
N PRO A 53 -5.60 2.22 18.56
CA PRO A 53 -4.69 3.33 18.32
C PRO A 53 -5.50 4.62 18.18
N GLU A 54 -5.05 5.69 18.84
CA GLU A 54 -5.70 6.99 18.74
C GLU A 54 -5.78 7.43 17.25
N PRO A 55 -6.91 7.97 16.81
CA PRO A 55 -7.06 8.42 15.44
C PRO A 55 -6.05 9.53 15.15
N ILE A 56 -5.35 9.41 14.01
CA ILE A 56 -4.35 10.37 13.58
C ILE A 56 -5.02 11.71 13.29
N PRO A 57 -4.55 12.83 13.88
CA PRO A 57 -5.16 14.13 13.67
C PRO A 57 -5.23 14.52 12.19
N PHE A 58 -6.37 15.02 11.73
CA PHE A 58 -6.59 15.44 10.34
C PHE A 58 -5.52 16.42 9.84
N SER A 59 -4.98 17.26 10.71
CA SER A 59 -3.86 18.17 10.39
C SER A 59 -2.65 17.49 9.77
N LYS A 60 -2.43 16.21 10.06
CA LYS A 60 -1.34 15.43 9.46
C LYS A 60 -1.57 15.08 7.99
N TYR A 61 -2.81 15.15 7.52
CA TYR A 61 -3.20 14.93 6.12
C TYR A 61 -3.43 16.24 5.34
N ALA A 62 -3.46 17.38 6.01
CA ALA A 62 -3.79 18.66 5.42
C ALA A 62 -3.00 19.00 4.14
N PRO A 63 -1.67 18.71 4.06
CA PRO A 63 -0.90 18.97 2.85
C PRO A 63 -1.35 18.19 1.63
N THR A 64 -2.03 17.04 1.82
CA THR A 64 -2.52 16.22 0.71
C THR A 64 -3.87 16.68 0.16
N VAL A 65 -4.75 17.22 1.01
CA VAL A 65 -6.17 17.45 0.66
C VAL A 65 -6.54 18.92 0.60
N ASN A 66 -5.69 19.82 1.09
CA ASN A 66 -5.94 21.25 1.13
C ASN A 66 -4.77 22.01 0.49
N MET A 67 -4.85 22.18 -0.83
CA MET A 67 -3.84 22.86 -1.62
C MET A 67 -4.49 23.83 -2.63
N SER A 68 -3.79 24.93 -2.93
CA SER A 68 -4.19 25.84 -4.00
C SER A 68 -3.94 25.23 -5.39
N PHE A 69 -4.45 25.86 -6.44
CA PHE A 69 -4.19 25.44 -7.80
C PHE A 69 -2.69 25.51 -8.15
N GLU A 70 -2.01 26.55 -7.72
CA GLU A 70 -0.56 26.72 -7.92
C GLU A 70 0.23 25.63 -7.19
N GLU A 71 -0.16 25.28 -5.98
CA GLU A 71 0.46 24.17 -5.25
C GLU A 71 0.19 22.82 -5.93
N LEU A 72 -1.00 22.64 -6.52
CA LEU A 72 -1.36 21.42 -7.23
C LEU A 72 -0.50 21.20 -8.47
N ILE A 73 -0.29 22.23 -9.30
CA ILE A 73 0.49 22.12 -10.53
C ILE A 73 2.00 22.28 -10.33
N GLY A 74 2.42 22.82 -9.19
CA GLY A 74 3.82 23.09 -8.87
C GLY A 74 4.37 24.35 -9.53
N ASP A 75 5.70 24.45 -9.58
CA ASP A 75 6.40 25.62 -10.11
C ASP A 75 7.61 25.20 -10.99
N ASP A 76 8.04 26.12 -11.86
CA ASP A 76 9.26 26.00 -12.65
C ASP A 76 10.50 26.61 -11.95
N GLY A 77 10.35 27.01 -10.68
CA GLY A 77 11.28 27.81 -9.91
C GLY A 77 12.63 27.18 -9.66
N ASP A 78 13.13 27.34 -8.45
CA ASP A 78 14.49 26.94 -8.09
C ASP A 78 14.82 25.50 -8.49
N ARG A 79 15.80 25.34 -9.37
CA ARG A 79 16.32 24.04 -9.83
C ARG A 79 17.53 23.58 -9.03
N SER A 80 17.96 24.37 -8.07
CA SER A 80 19.09 24.01 -7.20
C SER A 80 18.72 22.80 -6.34
N LEU A 81 19.70 21.96 -6.10
CA LEU A 81 19.58 20.90 -5.10
C LEU A 81 19.52 21.53 -3.71
N PRO A 82 18.85 20.92 -2.75
CA PRO A 82 18.89 21.35 -1.36
C PRO A 82 20.34 21.49 -0.88
N LYS A 83 20.68 22.62 -0.25
CA LYS A 83 22.04 22.90 0.23
C LYS A 83 22.42 22.11 1.46
N GLY A 84 21.47 21.45 2.09
CA GLY A 84 21.67 20.61 3.27
C GLY A 84 20.41 19.80 3.59
N TYR A 85 20.62 18.76 4.38
CA TYR A 85 19.56 17.90 4.87
C TYR A 85 19.72 17.72 6.39
N PRO A 86 18.63 17.43 7.11
CA PRO A 86 18.72 16.84 8.43
C PRO A 86 19.56 15.56 8.37
N LYS A 87 20.11 15.11 9.50
CA LYS A 87 20.81 13.82 9.58
C LYS A 87 19.90 12.68 9.11
N ALA A 88 20.46 11.65 8.48
CA ALA A 88 19.69 10.53 7.91
C ALA A 88 18.74 9.85 8.91
N GLY A 89 19.08 9.76 10.19
CA GLY A 89 18.23 9.21 11.25
C GLY A 89 17.16 10.16 11.80
N THR A 90 17.09 11.43 11.32
CA THR A 90 16.05 12.36 11.78
C THR A 90 14.63 11.89 11.39
N TYR A 91 14.51 11.26 10.23
CA TYR A 91 13.23 10.76 9.73
C TYR A 91 13.29 9.26 9.45
N LYS A 92 12.11 8.63 9.55
CA LYS A 92 11.84 7.27 9.08
C LYS A 92 10.61 7.32 8.18
N ILE A 93 10.64 6.59 7.06
CA ILE A 93 9.56 6.58 6.07
C ILE A 93 8.99 5.19 5.96
N ILE A 94 7.67 5.08 6.01
CA ILE A 94 6.93 3.85 5.78
C ILE A 94 5.96 4.08 4.62
N VAL A 95 6.05 3.26 3.59
CA VAL A 95 5.08 3.26 2.48
C VAL A 95 4.14 2.09 2.67
N ASP A 96 2.91 2.37 3.07
CA ASP A 96 1.83 1.39 3.13
C ASP A 96 1.25 1.20 1.72
N ILE A 97 1.68 0.11 1.08
CA ILE A 97 1.27 -0.22 -0.29
C ILE A 97 -0.20 -0.68 -0.33
N ALA A 98 -0.73 -1.24 0.76
CA ALA A 98 -2.11 -1.70 0.80
C ALA A 98 -3.10 -0.54 0.85
N HIS A 99 -2.79 0.48 1.64
CA HIS A 99 -3.65 1.65 1.83
C HIS A 99 -3.21 2.88 1.02
N GLN A 100 -2.12 2.77 0.25
CA GLN A 100 -1.59 3.83 -0.61
C GLN A 100 -1.26 5.12 0.16
N VAL A 101 -0.61 4.97 1.31
CA VAL A 101 -0.20 6.07 2.17
C VAL A 101 1.30 5.99 2.44
N THR A 102 1.99 7.11 2.29
CA THR A 102 3.37 7.29 2.75
C THR A 102 3.34 8.01 4.10
N MET A 103 3.86 7.37 5.12
CA MET A 103 3.96 7.89 6.48
C MET A 103 5.39 8.32 6.76
N VAL A 104 5.57 9.51 7.28
CA VAL A 104 6.85 10.02 7.73
C VAL A 104 6.81 10.19 9.24
N TYR A 105 7.80 9.64 9.89
CA TYR A 105 8.03 9.77 11.32
C TYR A 105 9.29 10.59 11.55
N LYS A 106 9.30 11.39 12.60
CA LYS A 106 10.46 12.18 13.04
C LYS A 106 10.92 11.71 14.41
N ALA A 107 12.22 11.54 14.58
CA ALA A 107 12.80 11.24 15.89
C ALA A 107 12.66 12.46 16.81
N ASP A 108 12.16 12.26 18.01
CA ASP A 108 12.18 13.26 19.10
C ASP A 108 13.55 13.30 19.78
N GLU A 109 13.68 14.10 20.85
CA GLU A 109 14.94 14.25 21.59
C GLU A 109 15.41 12.95 22.26
N SER A 110 14.49 12.03 22.56
CA SER A 110 14.81 10.71 23.10
C SER A 110 15.21 9.69 22.02
N GLY A 111 15.05 10.05 20.74
CA GLY A 111 15.25 9.17 19.60
C GLY A 111 14.04 8.34 19.24
N GLU A 112 12.89 8.54 19.91
CA GLU A 112 11.65 7.86 19.58
C GLU A 112 10.97 8.51 18.37
N TYR A 113 10.51 7.68 17.43
CA TYR A 113 9.88 8.15 16.20
C TYR A 113 8.40 8.47 16.42
N ARG A 114 8.03 9.73 16.18
CA ARG A 114 6.65 10.23 16.26
C ARG A 114 6.12 10.56 14.86
N PRO A 115 4.82 10.40 14.61
CA PRO A 115 4.21 10.78 13.34
C PRO A 115 4.45 12.26 13.03
N GLU A 116 5.01 12.54 11.86
CA GLU A 116 5.29 13.88 11.36
C GLU A 116 4.36 14.25 10.22
N ARG A 117 4.17 13.33 9.25
CA ARG A 117 3.40 13.62 8.04
C ARG A 117 2.80 12.34 7.47
N TYR A 118 1.61 12.47 6.92
CA TYR A 118 0.93 11.44 6.13
C TYR A 118 0.64 11.99 4.75
N MET A 119 0.98 11.22 3.72
CA MET A 119 0.90 11.62 2.32
C MET A 119 0.12 10.58 1.55
N LEU A 120 -1.00 10.97 0.91
CA LEU A 120 -1.67 10.09 -0.03
C LEU A 120 -0.74 9.81 -1.21
N CYS A 121 -0.62 8.55 -1.61
CA CYS A 121 0.31 8.19 -2.68
C CYS A 121 -0.30 7.23 -3.70
N SER A 122 0.41 6.98 -4.79
CA SER A 122 0.16 5.89 -5.73
C SER A 122 1.43 5.09 -5.93
N THR A 123 1.37 3.81 -5.61
CA THR A 123 2.47 2.87 -5.78
C THR A 123 2.37 2.10 -7.10
N GLY A 124 3.28 1.17 -7.35
CA GLY A 124 3.32 0.37 -8.57
C GLY A 124 2.19 -0.64 -8.68
N ILE A 125 1.53 -0.70 -9.84
CA ILE A 125 0.56 -1.74 -10.16
C ILE A 125 1.19 -3.13 -10.05
N ASN A 126 0.38 -4.13 -9.73
CA ASN A 126 0.80 -5.54 -9.69
C ASN A 126 2.05 -5.78 -8.82
N GLY A 127 2.18 -5.05 -7.71
CA GLY A 127 3.28 -5.21 -6.76
C GLY A 127 4.65 -4.74 -7.27
N ARG A 128 4.72 -3.87 -8.28
CA ARG A 128 5.97 -3.36 -8.84
C ARG A 128 6.76 -2.44 -7.93
N THR A 129 6.13 -1.84 -6.92
CA THR A 129 6.89 -1.16 -5.85
C THR A 129 7.54 -2.23 -4.97
N PRO A 130 8.87 -2.25 -4.85
CA PRO A 130 9.57 -3.28 -4.08
C PRO A 130 9.22 -3.17 -2.60
N LYS A 131 9.00 -4.34 -1.97
CA LYS A 131 8.81 -4.46 -0.52
C LYS A 131 10.15 -4.67 0.18
N GLY A 132 10.23 -4.27 1.44
CA GLY A 132 11.40 -4.42 2.31
C GLY A 132 11.89 -3.11 2.89
N THR A 133 12.97 -3.18 3.65
CA THR A 133 13.64 -2.02 4.26
C THR A 133 14.77 -1.54 3.36
N PHE A 134 14.80 -0.24 3.09
CA PHE A 134 15.80 0.38 2.22
C PHE A 134 16.36 1.64 2.86
N LYS A 135 17.54 2.05 2.41
CA LYS A 135 18.08 3.37 2.67
C LYS A 135 17.94 4.23 1.42
N MET A 136 17.42 5.45 1.60
CA MET A 136 17.22 6.41 0.52
C MET A 136 18.51 6.68 -0.22
N GLY A 137 18.44 6.70 -1.55
CA GLY A 137 19.55 7.04 -2.42
C GLY A 137 19.82 8.54 -2.47
N ALA A 138 20.97 8.90 -3.07
CA ALA A 138 21.41 10.30 -3.20
C ALA A 138 20.89 11.00 -4.46
N TYR A 139 20.38 10.25 -5.43
CA TYR A 139 19.96 10.84 -6.71
C TYR A 139 18.71 11.70 -6.57
N ARG A 140 18.78 12.90 -7.11
CA ARG A 140 17.74 13.93 -7.08
C ARG A 140 17.60 14.58 -8.46
N VAL A 141 16.38 14.75 -8.94
CA VAL A 141 16.08 15.50 -10.16
C VAL A 141 14.86 16.39 -9.94
N ARG A 142 14.99 17.66 -10.24
CA ARG A 142 13.95 18.65 -9.98
C ARG A 142 12.73 18.46 -10.88
N PHE A 143 12.93 18.32 -12.20
CA PHE A 143 11.86 18.11 -13.17
C PHE A 143 12.43 17.37 -14.38
N SER A 144 12.00 16.14 -14.62
CA SER A 144 12.56 15.29 -15.67
C SER A 144 11.52 14.38 -16.33
N LYS A 145 11.91 13.84 -17.47
CA LYS A 145 11.14 12.90 -18.28
C LYS A 145 11.36 11.47 -17.82
N PHE A 146 10.29 10.70 -17.75
CA PHE A 146 10.36 9.25 -17.60
C PHE A 146 10.68 8.61 -18.96
N ALA A 147 11.73 7.80 -19.00
CA ALA A 147 12.14 7.14 -20.25
C ALA A 147 11.08 6.18 -20.81
N ARG A 148 10.23 5.63 -19.94
CA ARG A 148 9.29 4.57 -20.30
C ARG A 148 8.06 5.06 -21.06
N ASP A 149 7.44 6.14 -20.57
CA ASP A 149 6.13 6.60 -21.07
C ASP A 149 6.12 8.03 -21.58
N GLY A 150 7.28 8.68 -21.53
CA GLY A 150 7.47 10.02 -22.06
C GLY A 150 6.88 11.15 -21.21
N ARG A 151 6.21 10.82 -20.10
CA ARG A 151 5.68 11.79 -19.14
C ARG A 151 6.79 12.40 -18.30
N TYR A 152 6.43 13.42 -17.53
CA TYR A 152 7.36 14.14 -16.68
C TYR A 152 6.87 14.13 -15.24
N GLY A 153 7.79 14.34 -14.30
CA GLY A 153 7.50 14.51 -12.88
C GLY A 153 8.51 15.44 -12.24
N GLN A 154 8.12 16.06 -11.14
CA GLN A 154 8.96 16.96 -10.35
C GLN A 154 9.44 16.27 -9.06
N TYR A 155 10.48 16.84 -8.43
CA TYR A 155 10.97 16.48 -7.09
C TYR A 155 11.32 14.99 -6.91
N TRP A 156 12.03 14.43 -7.89
CA TRP A 156 12.45 13.03 -7.83
C TRP A 156 13.42 12.81 -6.70
N THR A 157 13.02 12.02 -5.72
CA THR A 157 13.79 11.66 -4.54
C THR A 157 14.01 10.15 -4.56
N GLN A 158 15.24 9.72 -4.79
CA GLN A 158 15.55 8.31 -4.98
C GLN A 158 15.27 7.49 -3.72
N ILE A 159 14.46 6.45 -3.84
CA ILE A 159 14.30 5.39 -2.84
C ILE A 159 15.45 4.40 -3.02
N ARG A 160 15.48 3.72 -4.16
CA ARG A 160 16.56 2.79 -4.53
C ARG A 160 16.59 2.56 -6.04
N LYS A 161 17.77 2.35 -6.64
CA LYS A 161 17.90 2.10 -8.09
C LYS A 161 17.05 3.08 -8.90
N ALA A 162 16.10 2.58 -9.71
CA ALA A 162 15.20 3.37 -10.54
C ALA A 162 13.81 3.61 -9.91
N ILE A 163 13.69 3.47 -8.59
CA ILE A 163 12.45 3.73 -7.83
C ILE A 163 12.61 5.03 -7.06
N TYR A 164 11.64 5.93 -7.22
CA TYR A 164 11.66 7.29 -6.68
C TYR A 164 10.33 7.65 -6.03
N PHE A 165 10.36 8.55 -5.06
CA PHE A 165 9.24 9.47 -4.80
C PHE A 165 9.30 10.59 -5.84
N HIS A 166 8.16 10.99 -6.37
CA HIS A 166 8.01 12.12 -7.29
C HIS A 166 6.56 12.59 -7.33
N THR A 167 6.29 13.71 -7.97
CA THR A 167 4.92 14.20 -8.12
C THR A 167 4.05 13.28 -8.98
N THR A 168 2.74 13.54 -9.00
CA THR A 168 1.88 13.20 -10.13
C THR A 168 2.45 13.72 -11.44
N LEU A 169 1.86 13.37 -12.58
CA LEU A 169 2.51 13.45 -13.88
C LEU A 169 2.21 14.77 -14.63
N TYR A 170 3.06 15.03 -15.61
CA TYR A 170 2.89 16.10 -16.61
C TYR A 170 3.10 15.52 -18.00
N THR A 171 2.41 16.06 -19.02
CA THR A 171 2.56 15.65 -20.41
C THR A 171 3.77 16.30 -21.11
N ALA A 172 4.27 17.41 -20.56
CA ALA A 172 5.47 18.11 -21.00
C ALA A 172 6.30 18.62 -19.80
N LYS A 173 7.50 19.17 -20.04
CA LYS A 173 8.33 19.81 -19.01
C LYS A 173 7.84 21.25 -18.78
N ASP A 174 6.59 21.38 -18.38
CA ASP A 174 5.88 22.63 -18.15
C ASP A 174 4.84 22.38 -17.05
N VAL A 175 4.74 23.25 -16.06
CA VAL A 175 3.76 23.13 -14.97
C VAL A 175 2.33 23.21 -15.47
N ASN A 176 2.07 23.98 -16.55
CA ASN A 176 0.75 24.09 -17.16
C ASN A 176 0.34 22.82 -17.93
N ALA A 177 1.29 21.92 -18.19
CA ALA A 177 1.04 20.60 -18.80
C ALA A 177 0.70 19.52 -17.76
N TYR A 178 0.18 19.91 -16.59
CA TYR A 178 -0.19 19.00 -15.52
C TYR A 178 -1.28 18.02 -15.94
N GLU A 179 -1.07 16.74 -15.62
CA GLU A 179 -2.01 15.65 -15.97
C GLU A 179 -2.97 15.38 -14.81
N ALA A 180 -4.12 16.04 -14.79
CA ALA A 180 -5.13 15.90 -13.74
C ALA A 180 -5.60 14.44 -13.55
N ALA A 181 -5.63 13.63 -14.62
CA ALA A 181 -5.95 12.22 -14.54
C ALA A 181 -4.97 11.44 -13.65
N SER A 182 -3.70 11.84 -13.61
CA SER A 182 -2.69 11.25 -12.72
C SER A 182 -2.93 11.61 -11.25
N PHE A 183 -3.39 12.84 -10.97
CA PHE A 183 -3.78 13.26 -9.64
C PHE A 183 -5.00 12.48 -9.13
N ASN A 184 -6.04 12.34 -9.96
CA ASN A 184 -7.26 11.62 -9.61
C ASN A 184 -7.05 10.13 -9.30
N LYS A 185 -5.86 9.61 -9.58
CA LYS A 185 -5.46 8.23 -9.25
C LYS A 185 -4.63 8.12 -7.97
N LEU A 186 -4.38 9.20 -7.25
CA LEU A 186 -3.82 9.08 -5.91
C LEU A 186 -4.76 8.28 -5.01
N GLY A 187 -4.19 7.40 -4.19
CA GLY A 187 -4.94 6.46 -3.36
C GLY A 187 -5.14 5.08 -3.99
N VAL A 188 -4.76 4.90 -5.28
CA VAL A 188 -4.75 3.57 -5.91
C VAL A 188 -3.40 3.29 -6.57
N ALA A 189 -3.02 2.01 -6.69
CA ALA A 189 -1.80 1.63 -7.38
C ALA A 189 -1.92 1.92 -8.89
N ASP A 190 -1.07 2.82 -9.43
CA ASP A 190 -1.12 3.24 -10.84
C ASP A 190 0.27 3.49 -11.47
N SER A 191 1.35 3.33 -10.73
CA SER A 191 2.71 3.59 -11.25
C SER A 191 3.39 2.33 -11.80
N HIS A 192 4.57 2.51 -12.39
CA HIS A 192 5.45 1.41 -12.79
C HIS A 192 6.43 0.95 -11.69
N GLY A 193 6.25 1.43 -10.46
CA GLY A 193 7.08 1.07 -9.31
C GLY A 193 7.47 2.25 -8.43
N CYS A 194 7.55 3.46 -8.97
CA CYS A 194 7.75 4.68 -8.20
C CYS A 194 6.56 4.97 -7.29
N VAL A 195 6.76 5.85 -6.33
CA VAL A 195 5.71 6.32 -5.42
C VAL A 195 5.34 7.75 -5.81
N ARG A 196 4.16 7.93 -6.40
CA ARG A 196 3.64 9.23 -6.77
C ARG A 196 3.02 9.91 -5.55
N LEU A 197 3.26 11.19 -5.41
CA LEU A 197 2.77 12.05 -4.34
C LEU A 197 2.11 13.30 -4.94
N THR A 198 1.42 14.07 -4.12
CA THR A 198 1.07 15.45 -4.49
C THR A 198 2.32 16.29 -4.68
N VAL A 199 2.20 17.44 -5.33
CA VAL A 199 3.36 18.35 -5.51
C VAL A 199 3.89 18.87 -4.17
N PRO A 200 3.06 19.36 -3.23
CA PRO A 200 3.55 19.77 -1.91
C PRO A 200 4.27 18.65 -1.15
N ASP A 201 3.76 17.42 -1.21
CA ASP A 201 4.36 16.29 -0.51
C ASP A 201 5.69 15.85 -1.13
N ALA A 202 5.75 15.77 -2.46
CA ALA A 202 7.00 15.44 -3.17
C ALA A 202 8.07 16.52 -2.95
N ARG A 203 7.65 17.81 -2.95
CA ARG A 203 8.53 18.94 -2.62
C ARG A 203 9.04 18.84 -1.18
N TRP A 204 8.18 18.51 -0.23
CA TRP A 204 8.59 18.32 1.16
C TRP A 204 9.61 17.20 1.29
N MET A 205 9.38 16.03 0.66
CA MET A 205 10.35 14.92 0.62
C MET A 205 11.68 15.34 0.05
N TRP A 206 11.67 16.12 -1.03
CA TRP A 206 12.87 16.65 -1.69
C TRP A 206 13.74 17.47 -0.76
N TYR A 207 13.16 18.34 0.07
CA TYR A 207 13.91 19.25 0.93
C TYR A 207 14.27 18.65 2.29
N HIS A 208 13.57 17.66 2.79
CA HIS A 208 13.73 17.18 4.17
C HIS A 208 14.34 15.79 4.28
N ILE A 209 14.25 14.95 3.27
CA ILE A 209 14.68 13.56 3.36
C ILE A 209 16.10 13.40 2.84
N ALA A 210 17.02 13.17 3.77
CA ALA A 210 18.44 12.96 3.48
C ALA A 210 18.68 11.62 2.75
N PRO A 211 19.73 11.52 1.92
CA PRO A 211 20.30 10.23 1.56
C PRO A 211 20.63 9.40 2.81
N GLY A 212 20.37 8.09 2.75
CA GLY A 212 20.59 7.19 3.89
C GLY A 212 19.45 7.12 4.91
N THR A 213 18.39 7.94 4.79
CA THR A 213 17.15 7.80 5.58
C THR A 213 16.51 6.43 5.29
N GLU A 214 15.97 5.75 6.33
CA GLU A 214 15.25 4.49 6.22
C GLU A 214 13.77 4.69 5.86
#